data_0f350549857d63843da833f5827019ee
#
_entry.id   0f350549857d63843da833f5827019ee
#
_cell.length_a   1.000
_cell.length_b   1.000
_cell.length_c   1.000
_cell.angle_alpha   90.00
_cell.angle_beta   90.00
_cell.angle_gamma   90.00
#
_symmetry.space_group_name_H-M   'P 1'
#
loop_
_entity.id
_entity.type
_entity.pdbx_description
1 polymer ?
#
loop_
_entity_poly.entity_id
_entity_poly.type
_entity_poly.pdbx_seq_one_letter_code
_entity_poly.pdbx_strand_id
1 'polypeptide(L)'
;EISVRDWSSDVCSSDLEFLTARLHAILMERGIPADLVDAVLSVDVERVAEAGSRAEALAAFRRESDFTELAVAFRRVVNILPKGFSKVVDPSRFVTSAERALHAEAATLRAETEHLVRARDYFQALQRIAAIRPIVDMFFEEVMVMVDDRDLQENRLAILKEVADLFSGIADFSKIAVAP
;
A
#
# COMPACT_ATOMS: atom_id res chain seq x y z
N GLU A 1 -12.14 -47.80 -5.01
CA GLU A 1 -11.38 -46.64 -4.47
C GLU A 1 -11.81 -45.38 -5.24
N ILE A 2 -12.71 -44.58 -4.65
CA ILE A 2 -13.12 -43.30 -5.22
C ILE A 2 -12.09 -42.29 -4.70
N SER A 3 -11.22 -41.85 -5.60
CA SER A 3 -10.27 -40.78 -5.35
C SER A 3 -11.06 -39.54 -4.98
N VAL A 4 -10.91 -39.08 -3.75
CA VAL A 4 -11.39 -37.77 -3.29
C VAL A 4 -10.54 -36.74 -4.03
N ARG A 5 -11.01 -36.29 -5.19
CA ARG A 5 -10.44 -35.13 -5.88
C ARG A 5 -10.64 -33.91 -4.99
N ASP A 6 -9.57 -33.17 -4.84
CA ASP A 6 -9.44 -31.92 -4.13
C ASP A 6 -10.42 -30.87 -4.67
N TRP A 7 -11.67 -30.91 -4.17
CA TRP A 7 -12.76 -29.99 -4.54
C TRP A 7 -12.66 -28.65 -3.82
N SER A 8 -11.72 -28.52 -2.87
CA SER A 8 -11.70 -27.35 -1.98
C SER A 8 -11.01 -26.13 -2.56
N SER A 9 -10.08 -26.29 -3.52
CA SER A 9 -9.34 -25.13 -4.06
C SER A 9 -10.05 -24.44 -5.23
N ASP A 10 -10.69 -25.20 -6.13
CA ASP A 10 -11.30 -24.60 -7.33
C ASP A 10 -12.66 -23.93 -7.06
N VAL A 11 -13.43 -24.46 -6.11
CA VAL A 11 -14.73 -23.87 -5.70
C VAL A 11 -14.47 -22.56 -4.94
N CYS A 12 -13.43 -22.49 -4.11
CA CYS A 12 -13.11 -21.30 -3.34
C CYS A 12 -12.64 -20.13 -4.21
N SER A 13 -11.90 -20.38 -5.30
CA SER A 13 -11.41 -19.31 -6.18
C SER A 13 -12.52 -18.70 -7.03
N SER A 14 -13.43 -19.52 -7.59
CA SER A 14 -14.56 -19.01 -8.38
C SER A 14 -15.57 -18.23 -7.54
N ASP A 15 -15.81 -18.64 -6.29
CA ASP A 15 -16.69 -17.93 -5.35
C ASP A 15 -16.10 -16.59 -4.93
N LEU A 16 -14.78 -16.52 -4.71
CA LEU A 16 -14.09 -15.29 -4.40
C LEU A 16 -14.09 -14.30 -5.57
N GLU A 17 -13.88 -14.79 -6.80
CA GLU A 17 -13.97 -13.95 -8.00
C GLU A 17 -15.38 -13.40 -8.19
N PHE A 18 -16.41 -14.23 -8.00
CA PHE A 18 -17.80 -13.80 -8.08
C PHE A 18 -18.14 -12.76 -7.01
N LEU A 19 -17.74 -12.98 -5.76
CA LEU A 19 -17.96 -12.03 -4.66
C LEU A 19 -17.23 -10.72 -4.91
N THR A 20 -15.99 -10.77 -5.40
CA THR A 20 -15.19 -9.59 -5.73
C THR A 20 -15.84 -8.77 -6.85
N ALA A 21 -16.31 -9.43 -7.92
CA ALA A 21 -16.99 -8.74 -9.02
C ALA A 21 -18.31 -8.10 -8.57
N ARG A 22 -19.08 -8.78 -7.72
CA ARG A 22 -20.32 -8.25 -7.16
C ARG A 22 -20.06 -7.05 -6.23
N LEU A 23 -19.03 -7.14 -5.38
CA LEU A 23 -18.64 -6.04 -4.49
C LEU A 23 -18.15 -4.84 -5.28
N HIS A 24 -17.37 -5.07 -6.35
CA HIS A 24 -16.95 -4.03 -7.28
C HIS A 24 -18.16 -3.27 -7.83
N ALA A 25 -19.16 -3.99 -8.36
CA ALA A 25 -20.38 -3.37 -8.88
C ALA A 25 -21.12 -2.55 -7.81
N ILE A 26 -21.29 -3.10 -6.60
CA ILE A 26 -21.97 -2.40 -5.49
C ILE A 26 -21.23 -1.12 -5.10
N LEU A 27 -19.91 -1.14 -5.02
CA LEU A 27 -19.12 0.05 -4.66
C LEU A 27 -19.18 1.12 -5.76
N MET A 28 -19.18 0.71 -7.03
CA MET A 28 -19.39 1.61 -8.17
C MET A 28 -20.79 2.27 -8.14
N GLU A 29 -21.84 1.51 -7.83
CA GLU A 29 -23.20 2.03 -7.68
C GLU A 29 -23.33 3.05 -6.54
N ARG A 30 -22.49 2.93 -5.49
CA ARG A 30 -22.37 3.92 -4.41
C ARG A 30 -21.59 5.18 -4.82
N GLY A 31 -21.12 5.26 -6.06
CA GLY A 31 -20.40 6.42 -6.60
C GLY A 31 -18.91 6.45 -6.26
N ILE A 32 -18.33 5.33 -5.84
CA ILE A 32 -16.87 5.23 -5.62
C ILE A 32 -16.19 5.03 -6.99
N PRO A 33 -15.18 5.83 -7.34
CA PRO A 33 -14.46 5.69 -8.61
C PRO A 33 -13.81 4.31 -8.79
N ALA A 34 -13.83 3.80 -10.03
CA ALA A 34 -13.37 2.44 -10.35
C ALA A 34 -11.92 2.18 -9.90
N ASP A 35 -11.02 3.14 -10.11
CA ASP A 35 -9.62 3.04 -9.73
C ASP A 35 -9.43 2.86 -8.21
N LEU A 36 -10.27 3.49 -7.38
CA LEU A 36 -10.24 3.31 -5.94
C LEU A 36 -10.81 1.95 -5.52
N VAL A 37 -11.86 1.49 -6.21
CA VAL A 37 -12.42 0.15 -5.98
C VAL A 37 -11.39 -0.92 -6.31
N ASP A 38 -10.73 -0.81 -7.47
CA ASP A 38 -9.67 -1.73 -7.89
C ASP A 38 -8.48 -1.73 -6.92
N ALA A 39 -8.09 -0.54 -6.44
CA ALA A 39 -7.01 -0.40 -5.46
C ALA A 39 -7.33 -1.12 -4.14
N VAL A 40 -8.56 -1.03 -3.65
CA VAL A 40 -8.98 -1.67 -2.40
C VAL A 40 -9.16 -3.17 -2.55
N LEU A 41 -9.77 -3.62 -3.65
CA LEU A 41 -10.06 -5.04 -3.86
C LEU A 41 -8.82 -5.88 -4.20
N SER A 42 -7.71 -5.23 -4.61
CA SER A 42 -6.46 -5.94 -4.91
C SER A 42 -5.60 -6.28 -3.69
N VAL A 43 -5.88 -5.70 -2.53
CA VAL A 43 -4.99 -5.81 -1.37
C VAL A 43 -5.25 -7.04 -0.51
N ASP A 44 -6.49 -7.48 -0.35
CA ASP A 44 -6.78 -8.63 0.51
C ASP A 44 -8.20 -9.15 0.24
N VAL A 45 -8.28 -10.27 -0.44
CA VAL A 45 -9.54 -10.92 -0.79
C VAL A 45 -10.21 -11.53 0.46
N GLU A 46 -9.45 -11.86 1.50
CA GLU A 46 -9.99 -12.42 2.74
C GLU A 46 -10.75 -11.35 3.57
N ARG A 47 -10.47 -10.06 3.35
CA ARG A 47 -11.15 -8.94 4.03
C ARG A 47 -12.24 -8.29 3.19
N VAL A 48 -12.98 -9.07 2.42
CA VAL A 48 -14.11 -8.58 1.60
C VAL A 48 -15.12 -7.76 2.44
N ALA A 49 -15.38 -8.17 3.68
CA ALA A 49 -16.28 -7.47 4.59
C ALA A 49 -15.82 -6.05 4.94
N GLU A 50 -14.52 -5.77 4.88
CA GLU A 50 -13.94 -4.46 5.20
C GLU A 50 -13.69 -3.59 3.95
N ALA A 51 -13.80 -4.16 2.76
CA ALA A 51 -13.52 -3.45 1.51
C ALA A 51 -14.41 -2.22 1.32
N GLY A 52 -15.68 -2.29 1.73
CA GLY A 52 -16.59 -1.14 1.70
C GLY A 52 -16.07 0.04 2.51
N SER A 53 -15.71 -0.20 3.77
CA SER A 53 -15.20 0.86 4.67
C SER A 53 -13.86 1.41 4.18
N ARG A 54 -12.98 0.55 3.65
CA ARG A 54 -11.69 0.98 3.05
C ARG A 54 -11.93 1.86 1.82
N ALA A 55 -12.84 1.47 0.93
CA ALA A 55 -13.17 2.21 -0.28
C ALA A 55 -13.82 3.58 0.03
N GLU A 56 -14.73 3.64 0.99
CA GLU A 56 -15.36 4.89 1.46
C GLU A 56 -14.32 5.83 2.09
N ALA A 57 -13.43 5.30 2.94
CA ALA A 57 -12.35 6.07 3.54
C ALA A 57 -11.37 6.62 2.49
N LEU A 58 -10.99 5.79 1.52
CA LEU A 58 -10.09 6.20 0.43
C LEU A 58 -10.75 7.25 -0.48
N ALA A 59 -12.05 7.11 -0.78
CA ALA A 59 -12.82 8.09 -1.56
C ALA A 59 -12.97 9.42 -0.81
N ALA A 60 -13.13 9.39 0.51
CA ALA A 60 -13.13 10.60 1.34
C ALA A 60 -11.74 11.25 1.33
N PHE A 61 -10.69 10.47 1.53
CA PHE A 61 -9.30 10.95 1.54
C PHE A 61 -8.85 11.52 0.18
N ARG A 62 -9.39 11.01 -0.95
CA ARG A 62 -9.14 11.55 -2.30
C ARG A 62 -9.55 13.03 -2.46
N ARG A 63 -10.44 13.52 -1.60
CA ARG A 63 -10.91 14.92 -1.63
C ARG A 63 -10.01 15.87 -0.86
N GLU A 64 -9.08 15.34 -0.07
CA GLU A 64 -8.08 16.14 0.65
C GLU A 64 -7.07 16.75 -0.32
N SER A 65 -6.58 17.96 0.00
CA SER A 65 -5.63 18.72 -0.83
C SER A 65 -4.36 17.92 -1.15
N ASP A 66 -3.90 17.15 -0.19
CA ASP A 66 -2.59 16.50 -0.21
C ASP A 66 -2.60 15.11 -0.89
N PHE A 67 -3.81 14.63 -1.24
CA PHE A 67 -3.98 13.29 -1.84
C PHE A 67 -3.16 13.11 -3.12
N THR A 68 -3.28 14.06 -4.06
CA THR A 68 -2.64 13.93 -5.38
C THR A 68 -1.12 13.85 -5.24
N GLU A 69 -0.54 14.70 -4.42
CA GLU A 69 0.89 14.75 -4.19
C GLU A 69 1.40 13.49 -3.47
N LEU A 70 0.66 13.00 -2.47
CA LEU A 70 0.95 11.74 -1.81
C LEU A 70 0.90 10.58 -2.80
N ALA A 71 -0.14 10.50 -3.63
CA ALA A 71 -0.31 9.41 -4.59
C ALA A 71 0.82 9.41 -5.65
N VAL A 72 1.32 10.58 -6.05
CA VAL A 72 2.49 10.71 -6.93
C VAL A 72 3.76 10.21 -6.25
N ALA A 73 4.04 10.68 -5.02
CA ALA A 73 5.22 10.26 -4.26
C ALA A 73 5.21 8.74 -4.02
N PHE A 74 4.05 8.20 -3.63
CA PHE A 74 3.89 6.77 -3.37
C PHE A 74 4.01 5.92 -4.63
N ARG A 75 3.46 6.36 -5.77
CA ARG A 75 3.66 5.66 -7.04
C ARG A 75 5.14 5.56 -7.39
N ARG A 76 5.93 6.60 -7.11
CA ARG A 76 7.39 6.56 -7.29
C ARG A 76 8.04 5.49 -6.42
N VAL A 77 7.62 5.37 -5.16
CA VAL A 77 8.07 4.34 -4.23
C VAL A 77 7.75 2.93 -4.75
N VAL A 78 6.51 2.69 -5.18
CA VAL A 78 6.10 1.36 -5.66
C VAL A 78 6.78 0.98 -6.99
N ASN A 79 6.92 1.92 -7.91
CA ASN A 79 7.48 1.66 -9.23
C ASN A 79 8.97 1.30 -9.20
N ILE A 80 9.72 1.77 -8.20
CA ILE A 80 11.15 1.44 -8.07
C ILE A 80 11.36 0.06 -7.43
N LEU A 81 10.36 -0.49 -6.74
CA LEU A 81 10.46 -1.77 -6.06
C LEU A 81 10.36 -2.94 -7.06
N PRO A 82 11.31 -3.88 -7.06
CA PRO A 82 11.18 -5.09 -7.83
C PRO A 82 10.00 -5.94 -7.35
N LYS A 83 9.31 -6.63 -8.27
CA LYS A 83 8.23 -7.55 -7.90
C LYS A 83 8.74 -8.63 -6.94
N GLY A 84 8.01 -8.85 -5.85
CA GLY A 84 8.37 -9.85 -4.84
C GLY A 84 9.56 -9.47 -3.97
N PHE A 85 9.98 -8.20 -3.96
CA PHE A 85 11.04 -7.74 -3.09
C PHE A 85 10.66 -7.87 -1.61
N SER A 86 11.50 -8.54 -0.81
CA SER A 86 11.19 -8.89 0.59
C SER A 86 12.39 -8.76 1.55
N LYS A 87 13.38 -7.93 1.20
CA LYS A 87 14.52 -7.67 2.09
C LYS A 87 14.10 -6.81 3.29
N VAL A 88 14.79 -7.04 4.40
CA VAL A 88 14.64 -6.28 5.65
C VAL A 88 15.73 -5.21 5.72
N VAL A 89 15.40 -4.06 6.31
CA VAL A 89 16.35 -2.95 6.50
C VAL A 89 17.44 -3.36 7.48
N ASP A 90 18.68 -3.07 7.10
CA ASP A 90 19.86 -3.16 7.96
C ASP A 90 20.32 -1.74 8.34
N PRO A 91 20.04 -1.25 9.58
CA PRO A 91 20.41 0.10 9.99
C PRO A 91 21.91 0.37 10.01
N SER A 92 22.75 -0.67 10.08
CA SER A 92 24.21 -0.53 10.05
C SER A 92 24.74 -0.05 8.69
N ARG A 93 23.93 -0.19 7.64
CA ARG A 93 24.25 0.19 6.26
C ARG A 93 23.77 1.59 5.87
N PHE A 94 23.22 2.36 6.79
CA PHE A 94 22.80 3.73 6.50
C PHE A 94 23.98 4.65 6.28
N VAL A 95 24.04 5.26 5.12
CA VAL A 95 25.07 6.22 4.74
C VAL A 95 24.63 7.67 5.00
N THR A 96 23.35 7.99 4.70
CA THR A 96 22.82 9.35 4.78
C THR A 96 21.88 9.55 5.97
N SER A 97 21.63 10.83 6.30
CA SER A 97 20.60 11.22 7.29
C SER A 97 19.18 10.94 6.79
N ALA A 98 18.97 11.07 5.48
CA ALA A 98 17.67 10.82 4.84
C ALA A 98 17.25 9.35 4.94
N GLU A 99 18.19 8.39 4.79
CA GLU A 99 17.91 6.96 5.00
C GLU A 99 17.44 6.67 6.42
N ARG A 100 18.12 7.26 7.42
CA ARG A 100 17.74 7.12 8.83
C ARG A 100 16.39 7.76 9.14
N ALA A 101 16.15 8.95 8.60
CA ALA A 101 14.91 9.69 8.84
C ALA A 101 13.70 8.95 8.25
N LEU A 102 13.81 8.44 7.02
CA LEU A 102 12.70 7.72 6.37
C LEU A 102 12.38 6.41 7.06
N HIS A 103 13.41 5.63 7.44
CA HIS A 103 13.22 4.39 8.20
C HIS A 103 12.56 4.65 9.56
N ALA A 104 13.05 5.65 10.32
CA ALA A 104 12.50 5.99 11.63
C ALA A 104 11.04 6.44 11.55
N GLU A 105 10.71 7.28 10.57
CA GLU A 105 9.32 7.76 10.35
C GLU A 105 8.40 6.62 9.92
N ALA A 106 8.84 5.76 9.01
CA ALA A 106 8.05 4.59 8.60
C ALA A 106 7.74 3.67 9.78
N ALA A 107 8.71 3.43 10.68
CA ALA A 107 8.50 2.64 11.89
C ALA A 107 7.51 3.31 12.86
N THR A 108 7.61 4.63 13.06
CA THR A 108 6.69 5.42 13.89
C THR A 108 5.28 5.36 13.36
N LEU A 109 5.10 5.62 12.06
CA LEU A 109 3.78 5.60 11.41
C LEU A 109 3.16 4.21 11.44
N ARG A 110 3.93 3.15 11.26
CA ARG A 110 3.44 1.78 11.38
C ARG A 110 2.86 1.53 12.77
N ALA A 111 3.57 1.90 13.83
CA ALA A 111 3.10 1.74 15.20
C ALA A 111 1.83 2.56 15.49
N GLU A 112 1.79 3.80 15.01
CA GLU A 112 0.65 4.71 15.20
C GLU A 112 -0.59 4.29 14.41
N THR A 113 -0.43 3.74 13.21
CA THR A 113 -1.57 3.40 12.33
C THR A 113 -2.09 1.98 12.57
N GLU A 114 -1.32 1.10 13.18
CA GLU A 114 -1.74 -0.28 13.42
C GLU A 114 -3.04 -0.37 14.22
N HIS A 115 -3.21 0.44 15.27
CA HIS A 115 -4.44 0.46 16.05
C HIS A 115 -5.61 1.07 15.29
N LEU A 116 -5.37 2.08 14.43
CA LEU A 116 -6.40 2.70 13.59
C LEU A 116 -6.93 1.69 12.56
N VAL A 117 -6.03 0.96 11.91
CA VAL A 117 -6.41 -0.10 10.95
C VAL A 117 -7.21 -1.20 11.65
N ARG A 118 -6.79 -1.63 12.84
CA ARG A 118 -7.55 -2.63 13.64
C ARG A 118 -8.92 -2.10 14.07
N ALA A 119 -9.02 -0.82 14.39
CA ALA A 119 -10.29 -0.16 14.72
C ALA A 119 -11.15 0.14 13.47
N ARG A 120 -10.64 -0.14 12.25
CA ARG A 120 -11.27 0.18 10.96
C ARG A 120 -11.42 1.67 10.70
N ASP A 121 -10.65 2.51 11.38
CA ASP A 121 -10.56 3.93 11.13
C ASP A 121 -9.54 4.22 10.02
N TYR A 122 -9.89 3.76 8.81
CA TYR A 122 -9.00 3.85 7.66
C TYR A 122 -8.76 5.29 7.21
N PHE A 123 -9.71 6.20 7.42
CA PHE A 123 -9.54 7.59 7.06
C PHE A 123 -8.45 8.26 7.90
N GLN A 124 -8.50 8.10 9.22
CA GLN A 124 -7.47 8.61 10.13
C GLN A 124 -6.10 7.95 9.86
N ALA A 125 -6.10 6.63 9.56
CA ALA A 125 -4.87 5.94 9.18
C ALA A 125 -4.23 6.55 7.91
N LEU A 126 -5.02 6.80 6.86
CA LEU A 126 -4.55 7.44 5.62
C LEU A 126 -4.03 8.85 5.86
N GLN A 127 -4.76 9.68 6.64
CA GLN A 127 -4.29 11.02 7.01
C GLN A 127 -2.96 10.97 7.75
N ARG A 128 -2.79 10.01 8.65
CA ARG A 128 -1.56 9.86 9.41
C ARG A 128 -0.39 9.43 8.54
N ILE A 129 -0.62 8.46 7.64
CA ILE A 129 0.40 8.00 6.68
C ILE A 129 0.80 9.11 5.71
N ALA A 130 -0.12 10.01 5.34
CA ALA A 130 0.16 11.11 4.42
C ALA A 130 1.27 12.05 4.92
N ALA A 131 1.47 12.13 6.23
CA ALA A 131 2.53 12.95 6.84
C ALA A 131 3.96 12.50 6.45
N ILE A 132 4.15 11.28 5.91
CA ILE A 132 5.46 10.77 5.47
C ILE A 132 5.97 11.45 4.19
N ARG A 133 5.07 12.04 3.38
CA ARG A 133 5.40 12.57 2.06
C ARG A 133 6.64 13.48 2.03
N PRO A 134 6.78 14.52 2.88
CA PRO A 134 7.96 15.40 2.82
C PRO A 134 9.28 14.65 3.06
N ILE A 135 9.25 13.60 3.87
CA ILE A 135 10.43 12.78 4.17
C ILE A 135 10.76 11.84 2.99
N VAL A 136 9.73 11.33 2.29
CA VAL A 136 9.90 10.56 1.04
C VAL A 136 10.50 11.45 -0.05
N ASP A 137 10.00 12.67 -0.22
CA ASP A 137 10.53 13.63 -1.20
C ASP A 137 11.99 13.95 -0.90
N MET A 138 12.33 14.30 0.35
CA MET A 138 13.71 14.52 0.79
C MET A 138 14.63 13.30 0.54
N PHE A 139 14.13 12.10 0.82
CA PHE A 139 14.89 10.88 0.55
C PHE A 139 15.24 10.74 -0.93
N PHE A 140 14.30 10.97 -1.83
CA PHE A 140 14.56 10.88 -3.26
C PHE A 140 15.41 12.02 -3.83
N GLU A 141 15.47 13.17 -3.14
CA GLU A 141 16.36 14.28 -3.50
C GLU A 141 17.82 14.01 -3.08
N GLU A 142 18.00 13.40 -1.90
CA GLU A 142 19.34 13.20 -1.32
C GLU A 142 19.94 11.83 -1.62
N VAL A 143 19.11 10.80 -1.95
CA VAL A 143 19.54 9.41 -2.05
C VAL A 143 19.34 8.87 -3.46
N MET A 144 20.44 8.52 -4.13
CA MET A 144 20.40 7.73 -5.36
C MET A 144 20.14 6.27 -5.01
N VAL A 145 18.90 5.79 -5.21
CA VAL A 145 18.52 4.42 -4.83
C VAL A 145 19.28 3.37 -5.63
N MET A 146 19.35 3.56 -6.95
CA MET A 146 20.01 2.60 -7.86
C MET A 146 21.49 2.93 -7.96
N VAL A 147 22.30 2.19 -7.22
CA VAL A 147 23.78 2.29 -7.17
C VAL A 147 24.44 0.95 -7.52
N ASP A 148 25.72 0.97 -7.86
CA ASP A 148 26.47 -0.25 -8.22
C ASP A 148 26.72 -1.17 -7.01
N ASP A 149 26.81 -0.61 -5.81
CA ASP A 149 26.87 -1.37 -4.56
C ASP A 149 25.50 -2.04 -4.31
N ARG A 150 25.46 -3.33 -4.59
CA ARG A 150 24.22 -4.13 -4.50
C ARG A 150 23.64 -4.17 -3.10
N ASP A 151 24.48 -4.29 -2.10
CA ASP A 151 24.05 -4.39 -0.71
C ASP A 151 23.43 -3.07 -0.23
N LEU A 152 24.03 -1.95 -0.63
CA LEU A 152 23.50 -0.61 -0.35
C LEU A 152 22.20 -0.36 -1.11
N GLN A 153 22.14 -0.76 -2.39
CA GLN A 153 20.92 -0.67 -3.20
C GLN A 153 19.79 -1.47 -2.58
N GLU A 154 20.02 -2.73 -2.20
CA GLU A 154 19.01 -3.59 -1.58
C GLU A 154 18.51 -3.00 -0.25
N ASN A 155 19.40 -2.39 0.54
CA ASN A 155 19.02 -1.75 1.79
C ASN A 155 18.14 -0.50 1.57
N ARG A 156 18.44 0.32 0.57
CA ARG A 156 17.62 1.49 0.17
C ARG A 156 16.24 1.07 -0.34
N LEU A 157 16.19 0.01 -1.13
CA LEU A 157 14.92 -0.59 -1.56
C LEU A 157 14.12 -1.16 -0.37
N ALA A 158 14.79 -1.72 0.65
CA ALA A 158 14.12 -2.21 1.84
C ALA A 158 13.46 -1.08 2.65
N ILE A 159 14.11 0.11 2.75
CA ILE A 159 13.49 1.29 3.38
C ILE A 159 12.22 1.70 2.60
N LEU A 160 12.29 1.76 1.27
CA LEU A 160 11.13 2.10 0.44
C LEU A 160 10.02 1.04 0.54
N LYS A 161 10.39 -0.24 0.73
CA LYS A 161 9.41 -1.31 0.98
C LYS A 161 8.65 -1.09 2.29
N GLU A 162 9.32 -0.63 3.37
CA GLU A 162 8.64 -0.29 4.63
C GLU A 162 7.60 0.82 4.43
N VAL A 163 7.91 1.82 3.60
CA VAL A 163 6.94 2.88 3.23
C VAL A 163 5.78 2.29 2.42
N ALA A 164 6.05 1.43 1.45
CA ALA A 164 5.01 0.76 0.66
C ALA A 164 4.07 -0.07 1.56
N ASP A 165 4.61 -0.71 2.58
CA ASP A 165 3.85 -1.57 3.49
C ASP A 165 2.89 -0.81 4.40
N LEU A 166 3.06 0.50 4.62
CA LEU A 166 2.12 1.31 5.38
C LEU A 166 0.71 1.31 4.76
N PHE A 167 0.61 1.23 3.44
CA PHE A 167 -0.66 1.23 2.71
C PHE A 167 -1.19 -0.17 2.40
N SER A 168 -0.36 -1.20 2.53
CA SER A 168 -0.68 -2.56 2.08
C SER A 168 -1.92 -3.17 2.77
N GLY A 169 -2.29 -2.69 3.96
CA GLY A 169 -3.51 -3.09 4.66
C GLY A 169 -4.77 -2.33 4.25
N ILE A 170 -4.66 -1.28 3.41
CA ILE A 170 -5.78 -0.38 3.05
C ILE A 170 -6.07 -0.47 1.56
N ALA A 171 -5.09 -0.18 0.70
CA ALA A 171 -5.26 -0.15 -0.74
C ALA A 171 -3.92 -0.27 -1.49
N ASP A 172 -3.97 -0.74 -2.73
CA ASP A 172 -2.84 -0.71 -3.67
C ASP A 172 -2.85 0.62 -4.44
N PHE A 173 -2.08 1.57 -3.97
CA PHE A 173 -2.00 2.90 -4.57
C PHE A 173 -1.42 2.91 -6.00
N SER A 174 -0.77 1.84 -6.47
CA SER A 174 -0.29 1.74 -7.85
C SER A 174 -1.43 1.76 -8.87
N LYS A 175 -2.63 1.35 -8.45
CA LYS A 175 -3.84 1.31 -9.27
C LYS A 175 -4.62 2.60 -9.32
N ILE A 176 -4.30 3.56 -8.44
CA ILE A 176 -5.03 4.83 -8.36
C ILE A 176 -4.64 5.73 -9.53
N ALA A 177 -5.63 6.21 -10.28
CA ALA A 177 -5.42 7.18 -11.33
C ALA A 177 -5.09 8.55 -10.72
N VAL A 178 -3.89 9.05 -10.97
CA VAL A 178 -3.50 10.43 -10.65
C VAL A 178 -3.54 11.20 -11.96
N ALA A 179 -4.36 12.25 -12.00
CA ALA A 179 -4.36 13.17 -13.14
C ALA A 179 -2.96 13.80 -13.28
N PRO A 180 -2.43 13.95 -14.50
CA PRO A 180 -1.16 14.62 -14.75
C PRO A 180 -1.20 16.09 -14.34
#